data_8f7ac00fdf1f999739bd666f222c7a09
#
_entry.id   8f7ac00fdf1f999739bd666f222c7a09
#
_cell.length_a   1.000
_cell.length_b   1.000
_cell.length_c   1.000
_cell.angle_alpha   90.00
_cell.angle_beta   90.00
_cell.angle_gamma   90.00
#
_symmetry.space_group_name_H-M   'P 1'
#
loop_
_entity.id
_entity.type
_entity.pdbx_description
1 polymer ?
#
loop_
_entity_poly.entity_id
_entity_poly.type
_entity_poly.pdbx_seq_one_letter_code
_entity_poly.pdbx_strand_id
1 'polypeptide(L)'
;LGPTRLSFWDCDLKDEWISRVEEANELPTEAKSENAIDRISGVARNPRYTERVIAGALFDFRLTVKVIDDEEKTLLPTVLAGLKLLELDSLGGSGSRGYGKIALEGLTIDGQDRQAEFAKLDPFKTQTK
;
A
#
# COMPACT_ATOMS: atom_id res chain seq x y z
N LEU A 1 0.72 6.62 26.19
CA LEU A 1 1.15 6.66 24.80
C LEU A 1 2.53 7.29 24.73
N GLY A 2 3.52 6.57 24.22
CA GLY A 2 4.89 7.05 24.04
C GLY A 2 5.08 7.78 22.68
N PRO A 3 6.30 8.27 22.41
CA PRO A 3 6.60 8.88 21.13
C PRO A 3 6.49 7.86 19.99
N THR A 4 6.20 8.34 18.77
CA THR A 4 6.15 7.48 17.58
C THR A 4 7.48 6.76 17.37
N ARG A 5 7.41 5.49 16.99
CA ARG A 5 8.55 4.63 16.69
C ARG A 5 8.75 4.43 15.20
N LEU A 6 7.75 4.80 14.40
CA LEU A 6 7.75 4.59 12.96
C LEU A 6 7.95 5.93 12.24
N SER A 7 8.82 5.93 11.25
CA SER A 7 8.99 7.03 10.31
C SER A 7 8.80 6.49 8.90
N PHE A 8 7.77 6.98 8.22
CA PHE A 8 7.51 6.68 6.81
C PHE A 8 8.20 7.73 5.95
N TRP A 9 8.89 7.26 4.93
CA TRP A 9 9.53 8.11 3.94
C TRP A 9 8.62 8.25 2.72
N ASP A 10 8.88 9.26 1.92
CA ASP A 10 8.21 9.41 0.64
C ASP A 10 8.50 8.19 -0.24
N CYS A 11 7.48 7.76 -0.99
CA CYS A 11 7.57 6.62 -1.88
C CYS A 11 7.64 7.15 -3.31
N ASP A 12 8.84 7.16 -3.87
CA ASP A 12 9.08 7.56 -5.25
C ASP A 12 8.68 6.43 -6.22
N LEU A 13 8.20 6.81 -7.40
CA LEU A 13 8.00 5.87 -8.49
C LEU A 13 9.36 5.31 -8.93
N LYS A 14 9.43 4.02 -9.20
CA LYS A 14 10.65 3.41 -9.72
C LYS A 14 10.98 3.89 -11.12
N ASP A 15 12.25 4.23 -11.35
CA ASP A 15 12.75 4.72 -12.64
C ASP A 15 12.43 3.75 -13.80
N GLU A 16 12.54 2.45 -13.55
CA GLU A 16 12.21 1.41 -14.54
C GLU A 16 10.74 1.45 -14.95
N TRP A 17 9.85 1.78 -14.01
CA TRP A 17 8.43 1.90 -14.31
C TRP A 17 8.12 3.21 -15.03
N ILE A 18 8.76 4.32 -14.63
CA ILE A 18 8.65 5.61 -15.30
C ILE A 18 9.07 5.49 -16.76
N SER A 19 10.27 4.93 -17.01
CA SER A 19 10.79 4.73 -18.38
C SER A 19 9.82 3.90 -19.24
N ARG A 20 9.25 2.84 -18.69
CA ARG A 20 8.27 2.01 -19.41
C ARG A 20 7.01 2.79 -19.81
N VAL A 21 6.49 3.62 -18.91
CA VAL A 21 5.29 4.45 -19.19
C VAL A 21 5.60 5.51 -20.24
N GLU A 22 6.77 6.15 -20.17
CA GLU A 22 7.24 7.13 -21.14
C GLU A 22 7.44 6.51 -22.54
N GLU A 23 8.09 5.34 -22.62
CA GLU A 23 8.27 4.59 -23.86
C GLU A 23 6.94 4.17 -24.50
N ALA A 24 5.96 3.82 -23.69
CA ALA A 24 4.60 3.49 -24.13
C ALA A 24 3.78 4.73 -24.51
N ASN A 25 4.29 5.94 -24.25
CA ASN A 25 3.56 7.21 -24.36
C ASN A 25 2.22 7.19 -23.61
N GLU A 26 2.23 6.58 -22.42
CA GLU A 26 1.10 6.49 -21.51
C GLU A 26 1.22 7.54 -20.37
N LEU A 27 0.13 7.75 -19.67
CA LEU A 27 0.14 8.59 -18.45
C LEU A 27 0.31 7.70 -17.22
N PRO A 28 0.99 8.19 -16.16
CA PRO A 28 1.12 7.45 -14.91
C PRO A 28 -0.19 7.32 -14.12
N THR A 29 -1.21 8.06 -14.55
CA THR A 29 -2.54 8.10 -13.92
C THR A 29 -3.62 7.87 -14.95
N GLU A 30 -4.77 7.38 -14.49
CA GLU A 30 -6.00 7.24 -15.27
C GLU A 30 -7.15 7.97 -14.60
N ALA A 31 -8.05 8.54 -15.39
CA ALA A 31 -9.30 9.10 -14.91
C ALA A 31 -10.39 8.04 -14.92
N LYS A 32 -10.91 7.68 -13.75
CA LYS A 32 -12.06 6.79 -13.61
C LYS A 32 -13.33 7.59 -13.40
N SER A 33 -14.30 7.41 -14.29
CA SER A 33 -15.63 7.99 -14.12
C SER A 33 -16.51 7.07 -13.25
N GLU A 34 -17.24 7.68 -12.33
CA GLU A 34 -18.23 7.01 -11.48
C GLU A 34 -19.52 7.79 -11.49
N ASN A 35 -20.64 7.09 -11.65
CA ASN A 35 -21.97 7.68 -11.64
C ASN A 35 -22.84 7.02 -10.56
N ALA A 36 -23.67 7.81 -9.91
CA ALA A 36 -24.81 7.29 -9.16
C ALA A 36 -26.02 7.20 -10.10
N ILE A 37 -26.64 6.04 -10.17
CA ILE A 37 -27.88 5.87 -10.96
C ILE A 37 -29.08 6.05 -10.03
N ASP A 38 -29.95 6.99 -10.37
CA ASP A 38 -31.25 7.11 -9.73
C ASP A 38 -32.10 5.90 -10.12
N ARG A 39 -32.45 5.09 -9.14
CA ARG A 39 -33.16 3.81 -9.39
C ARG A 39 -34.61 3.99 -9.87
N ILE A 40 -35.19 5.18 -9.67
CA ILE A 40 -36.58 5.47 -10.09
C ILE A 40 -36.60 5.97 -11.53
N SER A 41 -35.75 6.93 -11.85
CA SER A 41 -35.69 7.55 -13.18
C SER A 41 -34.74 6.87 -14.17
N GLY A 42 -33.84 5.99 -13.68
CA GLY A 42 -32.83 5.35 -14.50
C GLY A 42 -31.72 6.31 -15.00
N VAL A 43 -31.72 7.56 -14.54
CA VAL A 43 -30.81 8.60 -15.02
C VAL A 43 -29.54 8.62 -14.15
N ALA A 44 -28.39 8.79 -14.81
CA ALA A 44 -27.11 9.01 -14.12
C ALA A 44 -27.13 10.37 -13.40
N ARG A 45 -26.81 10.36 -12.11
CA ARG A 45 -26.68 11.56 -11.28
C ARG A 45 -25.27 11.70 -10.76
N ASN A 46 -24.80 12.96 -10.65
CA ASN A 46 -23.52 13.32 -10.02
C ASN A 46 -22.33 12.55 -10.62
N PRO A 47 -22.05 12.67 -11.92
CA PRO A 47 -20.84 12.07 -12.49
C PRO A 47 -19.63 12.62 -11.74
N ARG A 48 -18.75 11.73 -11.29
CA ARG A 48 -17.50 12.06 -10.61
C ARG A 48 -16.36 11.48 -11.40
N TYR A 49 -15.31 12.23 -11.54
CA TYR A 49 -14.06 11.77 -12.11
C TYR A 49 -13.03 11.72 -10.98
N THR A 50 -12.41 10.56 -10.81
CA THR A 50 -11.33 10.39 -9.85
C THR A 50 -10.09 10.00 -10.61
N GLU A 51 -9.05 10.79 -10.46
CA GLU A 51 -7.73 10.44 -10.97
C GLU A 51 -7.07 9.47 -10.01
N ARG A 52 -6.51 8.40 -10.55
CA ARG A 52 -5.79 7.40 -9.77
C ARG A 52 -4.58 6.89 -10.52
N VAL A 53 -3.60 6.39 -9.77
CA VAL A 53 -2.44 5.70 -10.33
C VAL A 53 -2.89 4.42 -11.02
N ILE A 54 -2.35 4.12 -12.20
CA ILE A 54 -2.67 2.90 -12.94
C ILE A 54 -2.15 1.66 -12.23
N ALA A 55 -2.82 0.53 -12.44
CA ALA A 55 -2.40 -0.75 -11.88
C ALA A 55 -1.01 -1.16 -12.38
N GLY A 56 -0.20 -1.75 -11.49
CA GLY A 56 1.15 -2.20 -11.79
C GLY A 56 2.22 -1.11 -11.61
N ALA A 57 1.86 0.08 -11.12
CA ALA A 57 2.84 1.08 -10.75
C ALA A 57 3.74 0.58 -9.61
N LEU A 58 5.04 0.81 -9.75
CA LEU A 58 6.05 0.40 -8.79
C LEU A 58 6.57 1.61 -8.02
N PHE A 59 6.54 1.51 -6.71
CA PHE A 59 7.04 2.52 -5.79
C PHE A 59 8.14 1.97 -4.90
N ASP A 60 9.13 2.79 -4.60
CA ASP A 60 10.12 2.47 -3.58
C ASP A 60 9.57 2.82 -2.20
N PHE A 61 9.31 1.78 -1.40
CA PHE A 61 8.82 1.93 -0.04
C PHE A 61 9.95 1.88 0.98
N ARG A 62 9.96 2.84 1.90
CA ARG A 62 10.93 2.88 2.99
C ARG A 62 10.25 3.23 4.31
N LEU A 63 10.54 2.44 5.31
CA LEU A 63 10.08 2.62 6.69
C LEU A 63 11.25 2.47 7.64
N THR A 64 11.41 3.43 8.55
CA THR A 64 12.38 3.34 9.64
C THR A 64 11.66 3.04 10.94
N VAL A 65 12.16 2.04 11.66
CA VAL A 65 11.66 1.64 12.97
C VAL A 65 12.68 2.02 14.03
N LYS A 66 12.30 2.92 14.95
CA LYS A 66 13.16 3.28 16.09
C LYS A 66 12.98 2.24 17.20
N VAL A 67 14.04 1.47 17.43
CA VAL A 67 14.11 0.49 18.51
C VAL A 67 14.80 1.13 19.70
N ILE A 68 14.26 0.95 20.89
CA ILE A 68 14.84 1.37 22.16
C ILE A 68 14.89 0.14 23.05
N ASP A 69 16.04 -0.18 23.56
CA ASP A 69 16.29 -1.39 24.33
C ASP A 69 15.98 -2.70 23.56
N ASP A 70 15.54 -3.74 24.23
CA ASP A 70 15.28 -5.06 23.65
C ASP A 70 13.86 -5.19 22.99
N GLU A 71 13.23 -4.07 22.64
CA GLU A 71 11.88 -4.08 22.08
C GLU A 71 11.80 -4.60 20.64
N GLU A 72 12.91 -4.80 19.93
CA GLU A 72 12.95 -5.26 18.55
C GLU A 72 12.13 -6.54 18.35
N LYS A 73 12.24 -7.50 19.28
CA LYS A 73 11.57 -8.80 19.21
C LYS A 73 10.04 -8.71 19.22
N THR A 74 9.49 -7.64 19.78
CA THR A 74 8.03 -7.43 19.87
C THR A 74 7.55 -6.40 18.84
N LEU A 75 8.32 -5.38 18.58
CA LEU A 75 7.94 -4.27 17.72
C LEU A 75 7.97 -4.67 16.23
N LEU A 76 9.01 -5.34 15.79
CA LEU A 76 9.16 -5.73 14.39
C LEU A 76 8.06 -6.68 13.91
N PRO A 77 7.70 -7.76 14.61
CA PRO A 77 6.57 -8.59 14.25
C PRO A 77 5.24 -7.82 14.17
N THR A 78 5.02 -6.86 15.05
CA THR A 78 3.83 -6.01 15.04
C THR A 78 3.79 -5.12 13.79
N VAL A 79 4.92 -4.52 13.43
CA VAL A 79 5.03 -3.71 12.21
C VAL A 79 4.76 -4.56 10.96
N LEU A 80 5.38 -5.73 10.86
CA LEU A 80 5.16 -6.65 9.73
C LEU A 80 3.69 -7.10 9.63
N ALA A 81 3.05 -7.40 10.76
CA ALA A 81 1.63 -7.72 10.80
C ALA A 81 0.77 -6.54 10.31
N GLY A 82 1.11 -5.32 10.72
CA GLY A 82 0.44 -4.10 10.23
C GLY A 82 0.59 -3.89 8.72
N LEU A 83 1.79 -4.09 8.17
CA LEU A 83 2.03 -4.05 6.73
C LEU A 83 1.25 -5.14 5.98
N LYS A 84 1.14 -6.33 6.56
CA LYS A 84 0.35 -7.43 5.97
C LYS A 84 -1.14 -7.13 5.98
N LEU A 85 -1.65 -6.52 7.04
CA LEU A 85 -3.03 -6.05 7.10
C LEU A 85 -3.31 -4.98 6.02
N LEU A 86 -2.35 -4.10 5.76
CA LEU A 86 -2.46 -3.08 4.71
C LEU A 86 -2.59 -3.69 3.31
N GLU A 87 -1.86 -4.79 3.01
CA GLU A 87 -2.05 -5.54 1.75
C GLU A 87 -3.45 -6.15 1.63
N LEU A 88 -4.01 -6.63 2.76
CA LEU A 88 -5.35 -7.22 2.80
C LEU A 88 -6.46 -6.18 2.66
N ASP A 89 -6.20 -4.96 3.10
CA ASP A 89 -7.15 -3.84 3.01
C ASP A 89 -6.85 -2.97 1.77
N SER A 90 -6.54 -1.72 1.97
CA SER A 90 -6.25 -0.74 0.89
C SER A 90 -5.48 0.45 1.42
N LEU A 91 -4.63 1.01 0.57
CA LEU A 91 -3.90 2.24 0.83
C LEU A 91 -4.66 3.44 0.25
N GLY A 92 -4.84 4.49 1.05
CA GLY A 92 -5.49 5.72 0.61
C GLY A 92 -7.01 5.67 0.65
N GLY A 93 -7.66 6.42 -0.24
CA GLY A 93 -9.10 6.59 -0.26
C GLY A 93 -9.83 5.63 -1.20
N SER A 94 -11.16 5.54 -1.02
CA SER A 94 -12.06 4.78 -1.90
C SER A 94 -11.78 3.25 -1.97
N GLY A 95 -11.22 2.67 -0.91
CA GLY A 95 -10.95 1.23 -0.83
C GLY A 95 -12.18 0.36 -1.09
N SER A 96 -13.36 0.76 -0.61
CA SER A 96 -14.64 0.07 -0.86
C SER A 96 -15.04 0.00 -2.34
N ARG A 97 -14.39 0.80 -3.21
CA ARG A 97 -14.59 0.82 -4.66
C ARG A 97 -13.46 0.13 -5.42
N GLY A 98 -12.59 -0.60 -4.70
CA GLY A 98 -11.47 -1.34 -5.26
C GLY A 98 -10.25 -0.50 -5.60
N TYR A 99 -10.09 0.68 -4.98
CA TYR A 99 -8.86 1.47 -5.10
C TYR A 99 -7.82 1.06 -4.06
N GLY A 100 -6.57 1.40 -4.32
CA GLY A 100 -5.49 1.32 -3.35
C GLY A 100 -5.04 -0.08 -2.98
N LYS A 101 -5.30 -1.09 -3.79
CA LYS A 101 -4.72 -2.43 -3.59
C LYS A 101 -3.22 -2.37 -3.86
N ILE A 102 -2.45 -2.86 -2.91
CA ILE A 102 -0.99 -2.89 -2.96
C ILE A 102 -0.47 -4.30 -2.66
N ALA A 103 0.74 -4.56 -3.10
CA ALA A 103 1.56 -5.70 -2.68
C ALA A 103 2.95 -5.19 -2.28
N LEU A 104 3.51 -5.73 -1.21
CA LEU A 104 4.87 -5.44 -0.78
C LEU A 104 5.79 -6.54 -1.27
N GLU A 105 6.66 -6.20 -2.22
CA GLU A 105 7.56 -7.13 -2.89
C GLU A 105 9.01 -6.76 -2.61
N GLY A 106 9.88 -7.76 -2.55
CA GLY A 106 11.30 -7.56 -2.29
C GLY A 106 11.58 -6.95 -0.91
N LEU A 107 10.79 -7.31 0.11
CA LEU A 107 10.93 -6.77 1.45
C LEU A 107 12.28 -7.15 2.06
N THR A 108 13.06 -6.15 2.43
CA THR A 108 14.33 -6.30 3.16
C THR A 108 14.28 -5.57 4.50
N ILE A 109 14.95 -6.10 5.51
CA ILE A 109 15.12 -5.46 6.81
C ILE A 109 16.61 -5.42 7.09
N ASP A 110 17.16 -4.22 7.28
CA ASP A 110 18.59 -3.99 7.46
C ASP A 110 19.45 -4.70 6.40
N GLY A 111 18.99 -4.66 5.14
CA GLY A 111 19.64 -5.29 4.00
C GLY A 111 19.47 -6.81 3.88
N GLN A 112 18.73 -7.45 4.79
CA GLN A 112 18.44 -8.88 4.75
C GLN A 112 17.07 -9.12 4.11
N ASP A 113 17.02 -10.04 3.13
CA ASP A 113 15.77 -10.46 2.50
C ASP A 113 14.85 -11.15 3.52
N ARG A 114 13.65 -10.62 3.66
CA ARG A 114 12.57 -11.13 4.53
C ARG A 114 11.28 -11.41 3.76
N GLN A 115 11.31 -11.37 2.44
CA GLN A 115 10.12 -11.55 1.60
C GLN A 115 9.42 -12.88 1.84
N ALA A 116 10.16 -13.98 1.93
CA ALA A 116 9.59 -15.31 2.14
C ALA A 116 8.89 -15.47 3.50
N GLU A 117 9.44 -14.83 4.54
CA GLU A 117 8.85 -14.78 5.88
C GLU A 117 7.58 -13.93 5.87
N PHE A 118 7.66 -12.73 5.27
CA PHE A 118 6.53 -11.83 5.16
C PHE A 118 5.37 -12.43 4.35
N ALA A 119 5.65 -13.13 3.25
CA ALA A 119 4.64 -13.77 2.41
C ALA A 119 3.80 -14.81 3.18
N LYS A 120 4.43 -15.53 4.11
CA LYS A 120 3.79 -16.58 4.94
C LYS A 120 3.12 -16.04 6.21
N LEU A 121 3.32 -14.76 6.50
CA LEU A 121 2.84 -14.16 7.73
C LEU A 121 1.30 -14.11 7.73
N ASP A 122 0.70 -14.65 8.79
CA ASP A 122 -0.73 -14.53 9.08
C ASP A 122 -0.93 -13.47 10.17
N PRO A 123 -1.45 -12.29 9.80
CA PRO A 123 -1.57 -11.18 10.76
C PRO A 123 -2.64 -11.39 11.82
N PHE A 124 -3.51 -12.41 11.64
CA PHE A 124 -4.59 -12.73 12.58
C PHE A 124 -4.19 -13.79 13.60
N LYS A 125 -3.08 -14.49 13.41
CA LYS A 125 -2.56 -15.40 14.42
C LYS A 125 -1.96 -14.60 15.56
N THR A 126 -2.65 -14.58 16.68
CA THR A 126 -2.12 -14.06 17.94
C THR A 126 -0.83 -14.84 18.23
N GLN A 127 0.30 -14.13 18.33
CA GLN A 127 1.50 -14.75 18.86
C GLN A 127 1.21 -15.07 20.32
N THR A 128 0.86 -16.32 20.56
CA THR A 128 0.73 -16.83 21.94
C THR A 128 2.10 -16.68 22.60
N LYS A 129 2.13 -15.90 23.67
CA LYS A 129 3.32 -15.70 24.50
C LYS A 129 3.80 -17.01 25.10
#